data_6a1303bd707ce34d1f6d6312eca56302
#
_entry.id   6a1303bd707ce34d1f6d6312eca56302
#
_cell.length_a   1.000
_cell.length_b   1.000
_cell.length_c   1.000
_cell.angle_alpha   90.00
_cell.angle_beta   90.00
_cell.angle_gamma   90.00
#
_symmetry.space_group_name_H-M   'P 1'
#
loop_
_entity.id
_entity.type
_entity.pdbx_description
1 polymer ?
#
loop_
_entity_poly.entity_id
_entity_poly.type
_entity_poly.pdbx_seq_one_letter_code
_entity_poly.pdbx_strand_id
1 'polypeptide(L)'
;MIVQDTMQYLSQLDPEVGASVQEEFARQQRNIELIASENIVSPAVMVAMGTCLTNKYAEGYPGHRYYGGCFAVDVTEELARQRACQLFGCKYANVQPHSGANANLAAFFALAQPGDTILGMNLAHGGHLSHGSPVNISGKYFHIVPYGLGEDETIDYDALLETAKACKPKIIIAGASAYPRVIDFAKFREVADAVGAYLMVDMAHIAGLVAAGLHPSPIPYADVVTTTTHKTLRGPRGGLILCNDEAIYKKINSAVFPGTQGGPLEHIIAAKAVCFGEALKPEFKAYAEQIVKNAKVLAEELVKEGFRLVSGGTDNHLCLVDVRNFHITGKEFERRLDEVQITVNKNAISNDPEKPFVTSGVRVGTPAVTSRGFKEPEMVQIAHWMGQTARDFDTCREQVRSEVDALCRKFPIYQ
;
A
#
# COMPACT_ATOMS: atom_id res chain seq x y z
N MET A 1 12.53 -22.52 8.08
CA MET A 1 13.06 -22.81 9.41
C MET A 1 12.47 -21.88 10.46
N ILE A 2 12.96 -20.65 10.71
CA ILE A 2 12.52 -19.82 11.86
C ILE A 2 11.02 -19.53 11.90
N VAL A 3 10.38 -19.29 10.77
CA VAL A 3 8.91 -19.03 10.69
C VAL A 3 8.14 -20.28 11.08
N GLN A 4 8.55 -21.44 10.58
CA GLN A 4 7.93 -22.73 10.88
C GLN A 4 8.13 -23.12 12.35
N ASP A 5 9.34 -22.92 12.90
CA ASP A 5 9.65 -23.19 14.30
C ASP A 5 8.79 -22.32 15.23
N THR A 6 8.60 -21.02 14.87
CA THR A 6 7.74 -20.10 15.63
C THR A 6 6.28 -20.55 15.60
N MET A 7 5.75 -20.97 14.46
CA MET A 7 4.38 -21.48 14.35
C MET A 7 4.20 -22.79 15.14
N GLN A 8 5.17 -23.69 15.08
CA GLN A 8 5.14 -24.91 15.85
C GLN A 8 5.15 -24.65 17.36
N TYR A 9 6.01 -23.74 17.82
CA TYR A 9 6.06 -23.32 19.22
C TYR A 9 4.73 -22.73 19.68
N LEU A 10 4.12 -21.84 18.87
CA LEU A 10 2.82 -21.26 19.17
C LEU A 10 1.73 -22.33 19.28
N SER A 11 1.72 -23.31 18.38
CA SER A 11 0.74 -24.41 18.38
C SER A 11 0.85 -25.31 19.61
N GLN A 12 2.05 -25.42 20.22
CA GLN A 12 2.24 -26.14 21.46
C GLN A 12 1.68 -25.39 22.68
N LEU A 13 1.74 -24.06 22.68
CA LEU A 13 1.28 -23.22 23.78
C LEU A 13 -0.20 -22.86 23.69
N ASP A 14 -0.67 -22.58 22.50
CA ASP A 14 -2.06 -22.22 22.18
C ASP A 14 -2.47 -22.93 20.89
N PRO A 15 -3.06 -24.14 21.00
CA PRO A 15 -3.43 -24.94 19.83
C PRO A 15 -4.48 -24.28 18.92
N GLU A 16 -5.40 -23.48 19.47
CA GLU A 16 -6.46 -22.81 18.68
C GLU A 16 -5.89 -21.69 17.83
N VAL A 17 -5.09 -20.80 18.42
CA VAL A 17 -4.38 -19.75 17.68
C VAL A 17 -3.35 -20.38 16.74
N GLY A 18 -2.63 -21.40 17.18
CA GLY A 18 -1.66 -22.13 16.36
C GLY A 18 -2.29 -22.72 15.10
N ALA A 19 -3.46 -23.35 15.22
CA ALA A 19 -4.19 -23.89 14.08
C ALA A 19 -4.61 -22.81 13.08
N SER A 20 -5.09 -21.67 13.55
CA SER A 20 -5.46 -20.54 12.70
C SER A 20 -4.25 -19.98 11.92
N VAL A 21 -3.10 -19.83 12.59
CA VAL A 21 -1.86 -19.36 11.95
C VAL A 21 -1.34 -20.35 10.91
N GLN A 22 -1.41 -21.66 11.23
CA GLN A 22 -1.03 -22.70 10.27
C GLN A 22 -1.93 -22.76 9.05
N GLU A 23 -3.25 -22.58 9.21
CA GLU A 23 -4.17 -22.51 8.07
C GLU A 23 -3.92 -21.30 7.17
N GLU A 24 -3.68 -20.12 7.75
CA GLU A 24 -3.30 -18.93 6.96
C GLU A 24 -1.95 -19.16 6.25
N PHE A 25 -0.98 -19.76 6.90
CA PHE A 25 0.29 -20.11 6.25
C PHE A 25 0.09 -21.08 5.09
N ALA A 26 -0.75 -22.13 5.28
CA ALA A 26 -1.10 -23.07 4.24
C ALA A 26 -1.82 -22.36 3.07
N ARG A 27 -2.72 -21.41 3.35
CA ARG A 27 -3.36 -20.57 2.34
C ARG A 27 -2.32 -19.79 1.53
N GLN A 28 -1.41 -19.11 2.18
CA GLN A 28 -0.35 -18.34 1.52
C GLN A 28 0.57 -19.24 0.67
N GLN A 29 0.82 -20.47 1.10
CA GLN A 29 1.60 -21.43 0.32
C GLN A 29 0.90 -21.85 -0.98
N ARG A 30 -0.40 -22.11 -0.94
CA ARG A 30 -1.15 -22.66 -2.08
C ARG A 30 -1.79 -21.62 -2.99
N ASN A 31 -1.99 -20.37 -2.52
CA ASN A 31 -2.67 -19.32 -3.29
C ASN A 31 -1.66 -18.43 -4.04
N ILE A 32 -2.07 -17.97 -5.22
CA ILE A 32 -1.43 -16.85 -5.92
C ILE A 32 -2.01 -15.55 -5.37
N GLU A 33 -1.17 -14.74 -4.72
CA GLU A 33 -1.59 -13.49 -4.09
C GLU A 33 -1.41 -12.31 -5.05
N LEU A 34 -2.51 -11.76 -5.56
CA LEU A 34 -2.53 -10.61 -6.46
C LEU A 34 -3.16 -9.35 -5.83
N ILE A 35 -3.48 -9.36 -4.54
CA ILE A 35 -3.90 -8.12 -3.87
C ILE A 35 -2.73 -7.13 -3.89
N ALA A 36 -2.91 -6.02 -4.60
CA ALA A 36 -1.84 -5.04 -4.86
C ALA A 36 -1.24 -4.38 -3.60
N SER A 37 -1.95 -4.44 -2.47
CA SER A 37 -1.54 -3.91 -1.17
C SER A 37 -0.93 -4.95 -0.23
N GLU A 38 -0.75 -6.19 -0.69
CA GLU A 38 -0.14 -7.27 0.09
C GLU A 38 1.27 -7.60 -0.40
N ASN A 39 2.07 -8.19 0.49
CA ASN A 39 3.43 -8.62 0.19
C ASN A 39 3.87 -9.73 1.15
N ILE A 40 4.95 -10.41 0.79
CA ILE A 40 5.61 -11.44 1.60
C ILE A 40 6.89 -10.80 2.18
N VAL A 41 6.87 -10.53 3.48
CA VAL A 41 8.01 -9.91 4.18
C VAL A 41 9.15 -10.90 4.37
N SER A 42 10.37 -10.39 4.62
CA SER A 42 11.49 -11.27 4.96
C SER A 42 11.32 -11.92 6.34
N PRO A 43 11.95 -13.09 6.59
CA PRO A 43 11.99 -13.67 7.92
C PRO A 43 12.57 -12.70 8.96
N ALA A 44 13.54 -11.86 8.61
CA ALA A 44 14.15 -10.90 9.53
C ALA A 44 13.15 -9.84 9.99
N VAL A 45 12.24 -9.37 9.13
CA VAL A 45 11.15 -8.47 9.50
C VAL A 45 10.20 -9.14 10.50
N MET A 46 9.82 -10.41 10.26
CA MET A 46 8.95 -11.14 11.19
C MET A 46 9.60 -11.38 12.55
N VAL A 47 10.86 -11.75 12.57
CA VAL A 47 11.62 -11.94 13.82
C VAL A 47 11.70 -10.64 14.62
N ALA A 48 11.93 -9.51 13.96
CA ALA A 48 11.97 -8.21 14.64
C ALA A 48 10.63 -7.87 15.30
N MET A 49 9.50 -8.19 14.66
CA MET A 49 8.16 -7.99 15.24
C MET A 49 7.90 -8.84 16.49
N GLY A 50 8.51 -10.02 16.61
CA GLY A 50 8.35 -10.94 17.74
C GLY A 50 9.37 -10.73 18.88
N THR A 51 10.07 -9.59 18.95
CA THR A 51 11.10 -9.33 19.96
C THR A 51 10.55 -8.81 21.27
N CYS A 52 11.41 -8.85 22.33
CA CYS A 52 11.12 -8.31 23.66
C CYS A 52 10.87 -6.79 23.68
N LEU A 53 11.09 -6.08 22.58
CA LEU A 53 10.79 -4.65 22.47
C LEU A 53 9.30 -4.34 22.64
N THR A 54 8.42 -5.32 22.43
CA THR A 54 6.98 -5.21 22.74
C THR A 54 6.70 -4.91 24.23
N ASN A 55 7.62 -5.23 25.13
CA ASN A 55 7.47 -5.01 26.58
C ASN A 55 7.78 -3.56 26.98
N LYS A 56 8.38 -2.75 26.09
CA LYS A 56 8.88 -1.44 26.47
C LYS A 56 7.90 -0.32 26.14
N TYR A 57 7.50 0.44 27.16
CA TYR A 57 6.71 1.65 27.03
C TYR A 57 7.63 2.86 26.81
N ALA A 58 7.49 3.57 25.66
CA ALA A 58 8.45 4.58 25.21
C ALA A 58 7.77 5.85 24.67
N GLU A 59 6.77 6.38 25.38
CA GLU A 59 6.14 7.66 25.02
C GLU A 59 7.15 8.78 24.90
N GLY A 60 6.95 9.65 23.93
CA GLY A 60 7.90 10.69 23.52
C GLY A 60 8.77 10.25 22.35
N TYR A 61 9.96 10.81 22.26
CA TYR A 61 10.89 10.60 21.14
C TYR A 61 12.31 10.30 21.66
N PRO A 62 13.20 9.72 20.87
CA PRO A 62 14.59 9.47 21.27
C PRO A 62 15.23 10.68 21.94
N GLY A 63 15.82 10.48 23.13
CA GLY A 63 16.38 11.52 23.97
C GLY A 63 15.37 12.38 24.75
N HIS A 64 14.08 12.27 24.47
CA HIS A 64 13.00 13.05 25.07
C HIS A 64 11.82 12.16 25.44
N ARG A 65 12.05 11.11 26.22
CA ARG A 65 11.04 10.14 26.65
C ARG A 65 10.38 10.54 27.97
N TYR A 66 9.13 10.15 28.13
CA TYR A 66 8.40 10.32 29.39
C TYR A 66 8.72 9.19 30.39
N TYR A 67 9.35 8.11 29.94
CA TYR A 67 9.67 6.92 30.75
C TYR A 67 11.18 6.64 30.79
N GLY A 68 11.64 6.07 31.91
CA GLY A 68 13.01 5.60 32.05
C GLY A 68 13.29 4.32 31.25
N GLY A 69 14.57 3.96 31.11
CA GLY A 69 14.98 2.70 30.49
C GLY A 69 14.86 2.63 28.98
N CYS A 70 14.79 3.78 28.29
CA CYS A 70 14.57 3.84 26.84
C CYS A 70 15.87 3.84 26.00
N PHE A 71 17.05 3.77 26.61
CA PHE A 71 18.33 3.91 25.93
C PHE A 71 18.51 2.93 24.77
N ALA A 72 17.99 1.71 24.84
CA ALA A 72 18.09 0.72 23.79
C ALA A 72 17.08 0.95 22.65
N VAL A 73 15.82 1.26 23.00
CA VAL A 73 14.79 1.57 21.98
C VAL A 73 15.07 2.89 21.27
N ASP A 74 15.72 3.85 21.94
CA ASP A 74 16.15 5.10 21.31
C ASP A 74 17.11 4.83 20.14
N VAL A 75 18.06 3.88 20.30
CA VAL A 75 18.94 3.45 19.22
C VAL A 75 18.14 2.82 18.07
N THR A 76 17.16 1.98 18.39
CA THR A 76 16.34 1.30 17.38
C THR A 76 15.49 2.30 16.59
N GLU A 77 14.82 3.22 17.28
CA GLU A 77 13.98 4.22 16.63
C GLU A 77 14.81 5.21 15.82
N GLU A 78 15.94 5.66 16.34
CA GLU A 78 16.83 6.58 15.62
C GLU A 78 17.40 5.91 14.36
N LEU A 79 17.76 4.62 14.42
CA LEU A 79 18.19 3.86 13.26
C LEU A 79 17.09 3.76 12.19
N ALA A 80 15.84 3.54 12.60
CA ALA A 80 14.69 3.52 11.68
C ALA A 80 14.50 4.89 11.01
N ARG A 81 14.60 5.98 11.76
CA ARG A 81 14.50 7.36 11.25
C ARG A 81 15.60 7.67 10.24
N GLN A 82 16.86 7.39 10.58
CA GLN A 82 18.02 7.63 9.71
C GLN A 82 17.90 6.85 8.41
N ARG A 83 17.54 5.55 8.48
CA ARG A 83 17.36 4.72 7.29
C ARG A 83 16.20 5.20 6.41
N ALA A 84 15.10 5.64 7.01
CA ALA A 84 13.98 6.24 6.27
C ALA A 84 14.41 7.51 5.54
N CYS A 85 15.12 8.42 6.22
CA CYS A 85 15.65 9.64 5.62
C CYS A 85 16.63 9.33 4.46
N GLN A 86 17.53 8.38 4.66
CA GLN A 86 18.48 7.94 3.62
C GLN A 86 17.75 7.33 2.42
N LEU A 87 16.77 6.46 2.67
CA LEU A 87 16.05 5.74 1.63
C LEU A 87 15.24 6.65 0.71
N PHE A 88 14.60 7.66 1.27
CA PHE A 88 13.72 8.57 0.53
C PHE A 88 14.34 9.92 0.19
N GLY A 89 15.52 10.22 0.71
CA GLY A 89 16.22 11.50 0.47
C GLY A 89 15.54 12.70 1.15
N CYS A 90 14.99 12.52 2.36
CA CYS A 90 14.36 13.59 3.14
C CYS A 90 15.17 13.96 4.38
N LYS A 91 14.84 15.11 4.98
CA LYS A 91 15.54 15.59 6.19
C LYS A 91 14.97 15.00 7.47
N TYR A 92 13.67 14.75 7.53
CA TYR A 92 12.96 14.34 8.74
C TYR A 92 12.03 13.18 8.46
N ALA A 93 12.01 12.23 9.41
CA ALA A 93 11.11 11.07 9.40
C ALA A 93 10.50 10.84 10.79
N ASN A 94 9.18 10.58 10.83
CA ASN A 94 8.50 10.06 12.01
C ASN A 94 8.07 8.61 11.71
N VAL A 95 8.62 7.66 12.48
CA VAL A 95 8.43 6.22 12.30
C VAL A 95 7.38 5.62 13.25
N GLN A 96 6.79 6.44 14.13
CA GLN A 96 5.85 6.00 15.16
C GLN A 96 4.42 5.73 14.67
N PRO A 97 3.89 6.24 13.54
CA PRO A 97 2.52 5.93 13.13
C PRO A 97 2.26 4.42 13.09
N HIS A 98 1.18 3.99 13.76
CA HIS A 98 0.80 2.57 13.84
C HIS A 98 0.31 2.02 12.51
N SER A 99 -0.22 2.88 11.64
CA SER A 99 -0.70 2.54 10.30
C SER A 99 -0.60 3.73 9.35
N GLY A 100 -0.83 3.51 8.05
CA GLY A 100 -0.95 4.60 7.08
C GLY A 100 -2.13 5.54 7.41
N ALA A 101 -3.25 5.00 7.89
CA ALA A 101 -4.39 5.82 8.31
C ALA A 101 -4.04 6.73 9.50
N ASN A 102 -3.27 6.23 10.48
CA ASN A 102 -2.75 7.06 11.58
C ASN A 102 -1.75 8.13 11.09
N ALA A 103 -0.90 7.78 10.13
CA ALA A 103 0.02 8.74 9.51
C ALA A 103 -0.75 9.88 8.82
N ASN A 104 -1.78 9.55 8.03
CA ASN A 104 -2.64 10.52 7.37
C ASN A 104 -3.38 11.40 8.37
N LEU A 105 -3.95 10.80 9.41
CA LEU A 105 -4.66 11.53 10.46
C LEU A 105 -3.74 12.53 11.18
N ALA A 106 -2.53 12.12 11.55
CA ALA A 106 -1.56 12.99 12.18
C ALA A 106 -1.15 14.14 11.25
N ALA A 107 -0.95 13.86 9.94
CA ALA A 107 -0.65 14.89 8.95
C ALA A 107 -1.79 15.91 8.81
N PHE A 108 -3.06 15.47 8.81
CA PHE A 108 -4.19 16.38 8.78
C PHE A 108 -4.22 17.30 9.99
N PHE A 109 -4.12 16.78 11.21
CA PHE A 109 -4.13 17.59 12.42
C PHE A 109 -2.88 18.46 12.61
N ALA A 110 -1.77 18.11 11.95
CA ALA A 110 -0.59 18.97 11.92
C ALA A 110 -0.73 20.18 10.99
N LEU A 111 -1.51 20.05 9.90
CA LEU A 111 -1.59 21.04 8.83
C LEU A 111 -2.92 21.77 8.75
N ALA A 112 -4.00 21.23 9.31
CA ALA A 112 -5.36 21.74 9.21
C ALA A 112 -6.10 21.68 10.55
N GLN A 113 -7.24 22.37 10.63
CA GLN A 113 -8.17 22.34 11.76
C GLN A 113 -9.46 21.61 11.33
N PRO A 114 -10.21 21.00 12.28
CA PRO A 114 -11.53 20.47 11.98
C PRO A 114 -12.41 21.49 11.26
N GLY A 115 -13.03 21.09 10.16
CA GLY A 115 -13.84 21.93 9.28
C GLY A 115 -13.10 22.53 8.09
N ASP A 116 -11.77 22.52 8.09
CA ASP A 116 -11.00 22.96 6.92
C ASP A 116 -11.31 22.09 5.69
N THR A 117 -11.17 22.66 4.49
CA THR A 117 -11.38 21.96 3.23
C THR A 117 -10.15 21.16 2.83
N ILE A 118 -10.34 19.89 2.50
CA ILE A 118 -9.33 19.00 1.93
C ILE A 118 -9.78 18.55 0.55
N LEU A 119 -8.90 18.68 -0.42
CA LEU A 119 -9.10 18.22 -1.80
C LEU A 119 -8.36 16.87 -1.98
N GLY A 120 -9.11 15.78 -2.22
CA GLY A 120 -8.57 14.43 -2.35
C GLY A 120 -9.15 13.69 -3.56
N MET A 121 -8.49 12.61 -4.00
CA MET A 121 -9.00 11.79 -5.09
C MET A 121 -10.32 11.12 -4.71
N ASN A 122 -11.28 11.13 -5.63
CA ASN A 122 -12.56 10.44 -5.48
C ASN A 122 -12.35 8.94 -5.23
N LEU A 123 -13.08 8.38 -4.28
CA LEU A 123 -13.01 6.95 -3.93
C LEU A 123 -13.31 6.04 -5.12
N ALA A 124 -14.30 6.42 -5.96
CA ALA A 124 -14.65 5.67 -7.17
C ALA A 124 -13.56 5.71 -8.25
N HIS A 125 -12.63 6.65 -8.16
CA HIS A 125 -11.52 6.83 -9.09
C HIS A 125 -10.18 6.33 -8.51
N GLY A 126 -10.22 5.59 -7.41
CA GLY A 126 -9.04 4.99 -6.80
C GLY A 126 -8.50 5.68 -5.55
N GLY A 127 -9.21 6.68 -4.99
CA GLY A 127 -8.85 7.30 -3.72
C GLY A 127 -8.84 6.31 -2.54
N HIS A 128 -8.14 6.66 -1.47
CA HIS A 128 -8.11 5.85 -0.25
C HIS A 128 -9.18 6.29 0.74
N LEU A 129 -9.72 5.37 1.55
CA LEU A 129 -10.74 5.67 2.56
C LEU A 129 -10.33 6.80 3.52
N SER A 130 -9.05 6.87 3.91
CA SER A 130 -8.53 7.92 4.79
C SER A 130 -8.28 9.27 4.08
N HIS A 131 -8.62 9.39 2.78
CA HIS A 131 -8.55 10.65 2.04
C HIS A 131 -9.89 11.41 1.99
N GLY A 132 -10.82 11.09 2.89
CA GLY A 132 -12.08 11.83 2.98
C GLY A 132 -13.34 11.00 2.84
N SER A 133 -13.28 9.67 2.97
CA SER A 133 -14.51 8.86 2.99
C SER A 133 -15.45 9.32 4.12
N PRO A 134 -16.76 9.48 3.86
CA PRO A 134 -17.73 9.91 4.89
C PRO A 134 -17.79 9.02 6.11
N VAL A 135 -17.40 7.76 5.99
CA VAL A 135 -17.35 6.80 7.12
C VAL A 135 -16.01 6.84 7.88
N ASN A 136 -15.00 7.49 7.30
CA ASN A 136 -13.69 7.65 7.92
C ASN A 136 -13.63 8.95 8.73
N ILE A 137 -12.74 8.99 9.72
CA ILE A 137 -12.52 10.17 10.56
C ILE A 137 -12.17 11.41 9.70
N SER A 138 -11.43 11.25 8.59
CA SER A 138 -11.12 12.34 7.67
C SER A 138 -12.37 13.01 7.10
N GLY A 139 -13.34 12.23 6.62
CA GLY A 139 -14.61 12.75 6.11
C GLY A 139 -15.58 13.24 7.18
N LYS A 140 -15.36 12.88 8.46
CA LYS A 140 -16.17 13.36 9.59
C LYS A 140 -15.68 14.69 10.17
N TYR A 141 -14.38 14.95 10.11
CA TYR A 141 -13.76 16.12 10.72
C TYR A 141 -13.49 17.25 9.73
N PHE A 142 -13.34 16.93 8.44
CA PHE A 142 -12.94 17.90 7.41
C PHE A 142 -14.02 18.02 6.33
N HIS A 143 -14.08 19.16 5.68
CA HIS A 143 -14.89 19.36 4.49
C HIS A 143 -14.14 18.80 3.27
N ILE A 144 -14.65 17.71 2.70
CA ILE A 144 -13.97 16.99 1.62
C ILE A 144 -14.55 17.39 0.27
N VAL A 145 -13.66 17.81 -0.63
CA VAL A 145 -13.96 18.03 -2.05
C VAL A 145 -13.18 16.99 -2.86
N PRO A 146 -13.87 16.15 -3.66
CA PRO A 146 -13.18 15.17 -4.48
C PRO A 146 -12.70 15.77 -5.81
N TYR A 147 -11.51 15.35 -6.28
CA TYR A 147 -11.13 15.46 -7.68
C TYR A 147 -11.23 14.10 -8.37
N GLY A 148 -11.41 14.14 -9.70
CA GLY A 148 -11.62 12.92 -10.50
C GLY A 148 -10.54 12.67 -11.52
N LEU A 149 -10.85 11.73 -12.42
CA LEU A 149 -10.06 11.40 -13.61
C LEU A 149 -10.72 12.00 -14.85
N GLY A 150 -9.94 12.27 -15.88
CA GLY A 150 -10.40 12.63 -17.20
C GLY A 150 -11.07 11.48 -17.96
N GLU A 151 -11.48 11.75 -19.21
CA GLU A 151 -12.11 10.73 -20.08
C GLU A 151 -11.14 9.58 -20.44
N ASP A 152 -9.85 9.86 -20.44
CA ASP A 152 -8.77 8.88 -20.64
C ASP A 152 -8.45 8.05 -19.40
N GLU A 153 -9.22 8.24 -18.31
CA GLU A 153 -9.06 7.60 -17.01
C GLU A 153 -7.71 7.92 -16.33
N THR A 154 -7.10 9.08 -16.69
CA THR A 154 -5.93 9.62 -15.99
C THR A 154 -6.28 10.89 -15.21
N ILE A 155 -5.38 11.34 -14.31
CA ILE A 155 -5.60 12.55 -13.53
C ILE A 155 -5.61 13.76 -14.47
N ASP A 156 -6.73 14.48 -14.49
CA ASP A 156 -6.90 15.75 -15.21
C ASP A 156 -6.42 16.91 -14.32
N TYR A 157 -5.19 17.37 -14.57
CA TYR A 157 -4.56 18.43 -13.77
C TYR A 157 -5.18 19.81 -13.99
N ASP A 158 -5.79 20.07 -15.15
CA ASP A 158 -6.48 21.32 -15.43
C ASP A 158 -7.81 21.38 -14.65
N ALA A 159 -8.58 20.30 -14.68
CA ALA A 159 -9.79 20.18 -13.87
C ALA A 159 -9.49 20.20 -12.36
N LEU A 160 -8.36 19.62 -11.94
CA LEU A 160 -7.87 19.68 -10.56
C LEU A 160 -7.58 21.13 -10.14
N LEU A 161 -6.92 21.91 -10.98
CA LEU A 161 -6.62 23.32 -10.73
C LEU A 161 -7.90 24.16 -10.59
N GLU A 162 -8.86 23.99 -11.49
CA GLU A 162 -10.14 24.72 -11.42
C GLU A 162 -10.94 24.34 -10.17
N THR A 163 -10.94 23.07 -9.81
CA THR A 163 -11.57 22.61 -8.56
C THR A 163 -10.89 23.21 -7.33
N ALA A 164 -9.55 23.24 -7.31
CA ALA A 164 -8.78 23.83 -6.23
C ALA A 164 -9.03 25.34 -6.08
N LYS A 165 -9.09 26.09 -7.20
CA LYS A 165 -9.45 27.52 -7.19
C LYS A 165 -10.85 27.78 -6.63
N ALA A 166 -11.80 26.90 -6.97
CA ALA A 166 -13.18 27.03 -6.54
C ALA A 166 -13.34 26.74 -5.02
N CYS A 167 -12.72 25.68 -4.50
CA CYS A 167 -12.90 25.25 -3.11
C CYS A 167 -11.85 25.80 -2.13
N LYS A 168 -10.72 26.34 -2.62
CA LYS A 168 -9.62 26.91 -1.82
C LYS A 168 -9.23 25.99 -0.64
N PRO A 169 -8.73 24.79 -0.92
CA PRO A 169 -8.47 23.80 0.11
C PRO A 169 -7.30 24.22 1.00
N LYS A 170 -7.31 23.75 2.25
CA LYS A 170 -6.16 23.85 3.15
C LYS A 170 -5.09 22.83 2.81
N ILE A 171 -5.51 21.62 2.38
CA ILE A 171 -4.62 20.52 1.97
C ILE A 171 -5.12 19.96 0.64
N ILE A 172 -4.18 19.72 -0.29
CA ILE A 172 -4.39 18.88 -1.47
C ILE A 172 -3.67 17.56 -1.23
N ILE A 173 -4.38 16.44 -1.42
CA ILE A 173 -3.82 15.10 -1.29
C ILE A 173 -3.54 14.54 -2.68
N ALA A 174 -2.28 14.23 -2.97
CA ALA A 174 -1.89 13.40 -4.10
C ALA A 174 -1.63 11.97 -3.60
N GLY A 175 -2.04 10.98 -4.38
CA GLY A 175 -1.88 9.57 -4.05
C GLY A 175 -3.18 8.78 -4.16
N ALA A 176 -3.05 7.49 -4.44
CA ALA A 176 -4.17 6.62 -4.73
C ALA A 176 -3.92 5.18 -4.26
N SER A 177 -5.01 4.45 -4.02
CA SER A 177 -5.01 3.01 -3.73
C SER A 177 -5.15 2.16 -4.99
N ALA A 178 -5.72 2.73 -6.06
CA ALA A 178 -6.07 2.00 -7.27
C ALA A 178 -5.90 2.90 -8.52
N TYR A 179 -4.69 3.41 -8.73
CA TYR A 179 -4.34 4.21 -9.88
C TYR A 179 -3.10 3.61 -10.57
N PRO A 180 -3.23 3.12 -11.82
CA PRO A 180 -2.18 2.36 -12.47
C PRO A 180 -1.13 3.21 -13.20
N ARG A 181 -1.28 4.53 -13.24
CA ARG A 181 -0.39 5.42 -13.99
C ARG A 181 0.56 6.19 -13.07
N VAL A 182 1.58 6.80 -13.66
CA VAL A 182 2.48 7.71 -12.95
C VAL A 182 1.72 8.93 -12.44
N ILE A 183 2.00 9.34 -11.20
CA ILE A 183 1.49 10.58 -10.61
C ILE A 183 2.54 11.67 -10.77
N ASP A 184 2.18 12.78 -11.39
CA ASP A 184 3.04 13.96 -11.56
C ASP A 184 2.94 14.88 -10.34
N PHE A 185 3.86 14.73 -9.40
CA PHE A 185 3.89 15.53 -8.18
C PHE A 185 4.27 16.99 -8.42
N ALA A 186 5.00 17.30 -9.52
CA ALA A 186 5.32 18.68 -9.86
C ALA A 186 4.04 19.45 -10.24
N LYS A 187 3.16 18.85 -11.05
CA LYS A 187 1.86 19.44 -11.37
C LYS A 187 0.97 19.62 -10.14
N PHE A 188 0.96 18.66 -9.22
CA PHE A 188 0.26 18.83 -7.94
C PHE A 188 0.82 20.01 -7.13
N ARG A 189 2.15 20.21 -7.12
CA ARG A 189 2.79 21.36 -6.45
C ARG A 189 2.37 22.67 -7.07
N GLU A 190 2.35 22.77 -8.41
CA GLU A 190 1.87 23.96 -9.13
C GLU A 190 0.43 24.30 -8.74
N VAL A 191 -0.46 23.31 -8.69
CA VAL A 191 -1.85 23.51 -8.25
C VAL A 191 -1.93 23.98 -6.81
N ALA A 192 -1.16 23.38 -5.91
CA ALA A 192 -1.17 23.75 -4.49
C ALA A 192 -0.64 25.16 -4.27
N ASP A 193 0.43 25.56 -4.98
CA ASP A 193 0.99 26.91 -4.94
C ASP A 193 0.00 27.97 -5.46
N ALA A 194 -0.73 27.64 -6.53
CA ALA A 194 -1.71 28.55 -7.13
C ALA A 194 -2.86 28.92 -6.17
N VAL A 195 -3.15 28.09 -5.15
CA VAL A 195 -4.23 28.34 -4.19
C VAL A 195 -3.73 28.50 -2.74
N GLY A 196 -2.41 28.42 -2.50
CA GLY A 196 -1.81 28.56 -1.17
C GLY A 196 -2.11 27.38 -0.23
N ALA A 197 -2.32 26.19 -0.78
CA ALA A 197 -2.58 24.96 -0.03
C ALA A 197 -1.28 24.21 0.32
N TYR A 198 -1.33 23.41 1.39
CA TYR A 198 -0.32 22.37 1.61
C TYR A 198 -0.50 21.24 0.62
N LEU A 199 0.60 20.71 0.08
CA LEU A 199 0.62 19.47 -0.68
C LEU A 199 1.02 18.30 0.23
N MET A 200 0.07 17.41 0.48
CA MET A 200 0.31 16.13 1.16
C MET A 200 0.32 15.01 0.12
N VAL A 201 1.34 14.17 0.14
CA VAL A 201 1.40 12.99 -0.73
C VAL A 201 1.32 11.72 0.09
N ASP A 202 0.30 10.89 -0.17
CA ASP A 202 0.24 9.52 0.32
C ASP A 202 0.79 8.57 -0.75
N MET A 203 2.05 8.17 -0.58
CA MET A 203 2.73 7.27 -1.53
C MET A 203 2.63 5.79 -1.12
N ALA A 204 1.70 5.41 -0.27
CA ALA A 204 1.63 4.08 0.34
C ALA A 204 1.73 2.93 -0.68
N HIS A 205 1.02 3.02 -1.81
CA HIS A 205 1.05 1.99 -2.84
C HIS A 205 2.36 1.92 -3.61
N ILE A 206 3.00 3.04 -3.83
CA ILE A 206 4.19 3.16 -4.68
C ILE A 206 5.50 3.36 -3.90
N ALA A 207 5.48 3.34 -2.56
CA ALA A 207 6.64 3.66 -1.73
C ALA A 207 7.89 2.82 -2.06
N GLY A 208 7.72 1.53 -2.34
CA GLY A 208 8.82 0.67 -2.77
C GLY A 208 9.37 1.03 -4.15
N LEU A 209 8.52 1.49 -5.06
CA LEU A 209 8.93 1.95 -6.40
C LEU A 209 9.64 3.30 -6.32
N VAL A 210 9.17 4.21 -5.46
CA VAL A 210 9.85 5.49 -5.17
C VAL A 210 11.23 5.24 -4.55
N ALA A 211 11.32 4.36 -3.56
CA ALA A 211 12.58 3.98 -2.92
C ALA A 211 13.59 3.38 -3.91
N ALA A 212 13.11 2.65 -4.91
CA ALA A 212 13.94 2.05 -5.96
C ALA A 212 14.23 2.98 -7.16
N GLY A 213 13.65 4.19 -7.17
CA GLY A 213 13.80 5.15 -8.28
C GLY A 213 13.01 4.78 -9.54
N LEU A 214 11.95 3.98 -9.41
CA LEU A 214 11.10 3.52 -10.53
C LEU A 214 9.78 4.28 -10.64
N HIS A 215 9.53 5.19 -9.71
CA HIS A 215 8.45 6.18 -9.75
C HIS A 215 9.03 7.52 -9.27
N PRO A 216 8.60 8.67 -9.81
CA PRO A 216 9.04 9.96 -9.32
C PRO A 216 8.87 10.11 -7.82
N SER A 217 9.85 10.72 -7.15
CA SER A 217 9.79 10.98 -5.72
C SER A 217 8.90 12.21 -5.42
N PRO A 218 7.98 12.11 -4.45
CA PRO A 218 7.21 13.27 -3.99
C PRO A 218 8.00 14.22 -3.10
N ILE A 219 9.13 13.77 -2.53
CA ILE A 219 9.90 14.51 -1.50
C ILE A 219 10.30 15.94 -1.92
N PRO A 220 10.70 16.21 -3.18
CA PRO A 220 11.03 17.59 -3.59
C PRO A 220 9.82 18.54 -3.67
N TYR A 221 8.60 18.00 -3.74
CA TYR A 221 7.39 18.77 -4.06
C TYR A 221 6.42 18.88 -2.88
N ALA A 222 6.34 17.86 -2.04
CA ALA A 222 5.36 17.78 -0.97
C ALA A 222 5.81 18.49 0.30
N ASP A 223 4.87 19.12 1.01
CA ASP A 223 5.09 19.61 2.36
C ASP A 223 5.18 18.44 3.36
N VAL A 224 4.34 17.42 3.17
CA VAL A 224 4.33 16.18 3.95
C VAL A 224 4.12 14.98 3.04
N VAL A 225 4.89 13.93 3.27
CA VAL A 225 4.70 12.64 2.60
C VAL A 225 4.35 11.60 3.65
N THR A 226 3.26 10.87 3.43
CA THR A 226 2.86 9.73 4.25
C THR A 226 2.99 8.43 3.46
N THR A 227 3.18 7.33 4.15
CA THR A 227 3.18 6.01 3.54
C THR A 227 2.85 4.91 4.54
N THR A 228 2.49 3.75 4.02
CA THR A 228 2.57 2.47 4.75
C THR A 228 3.92 1.82 4.52
N THR A 229 4.28 0.87 5.38
CA THR A 229 5.55 0.13 5.26
C THR A 229 5.39 -1.28 4.68
N HIS A 230 4.17 -1.79 4.50
CA HIS A 230 3.88 -3.19 4.23
C HIS A 230 3.41 -3.54 2.81
N LYS A 231 3.38 -2.57 1.86
CA LYS A 231 2.95 -2.81 0.47
C LYS A 231 4.17 -3.07 -0.42
N THR A 232 4.41 -2.25 -1.43
CA THR A 232 5.59 -2.36 -2.30
C THR A 232 6.91 -2.23 -1.54
N LEU A 233 6.92 -1.57 -0.37
CA LEU A 233 8.10 -1.45 0.48
C LEU A 233 8.47 -2.75 1.22
N ARG A 234 7.57 -3.73 1.29
CA ARG A 234 7.80 -5.09 1.81
C ARG A 234 8.25 -5.14 3.28
N GLY A 235 7.71 -4.26 4.12
CA GLY A 235 8.00 -4.20 5.56
C GLY A 235 6.85 -4.64 6.46
N PRO A 236 6.94 -4.39 7.76
CA PRO A 236 5.88 -4.69 8.71
C PRO A 236 4.67 -3.79 8.45
N ARG A 237 3.49 -4.19 8.92
CA ARG A 237 2.32 -3.31 8.90
C ARG A 237 2.55 -2.13 9.83
N GLY A 238 2.53 -0.93 9.25
CA GLY A 238 2.80 0.32 9.96
C GLY A 238 2.69 1.52 9.03
N GLY A 239 2.89 2.72 9.59
CA GLY A 239 2.92 3.98 8.87
C GLY A 239 4.27 4.69 9.02
N LEU A 240 4.47 5.71 8.19
CA LEU A 240 5.67 6.55 8.16
C LEU A 240 5.27 7.94 7.66
N ILE A 241 5.86 8.99 8.23
CA ILE A 241 5.69 10.38 7.77
C ILE A 241 7.06 10.98 7.51
N LEU A 242 7.20 11.65 6.36
CA LEU A 242 8.44 12.25 5.89
C LEU A 242 8.21 13.73 5.55
N CYS A 243 9.18 14.59 5.80
CA CYS A 243 9.15 15.99 5.37
C CYS A 243 10.56 16.61 5.32
N ASN A 244 10.66 17.81 4.75
CA ASN A 244 11.91 18.57 4.66
C ASN A 244 11.91 19.84 5.51
N ASP A 245 10.75 20.27 6.02
CA ASP A 245 10.59 21.48 6.82
C ASP A 245 10.59 21.14 8.33
N GLU A 246 11.44 21.81 9.11
CA GLU A 246 11.58 21.55 10.54
C GLU A 246 10.33 21.98 11.33
N ALA A 247 9.68 23.06 10.93
CA ALA A 247 8.48 23.56 11.63
C ALA A 247 7.30 22.61 11.41
N ILE A 248 7.16 22.07 10.20
CA ILE A 248 6.18 21.03 9.89
C ILE A 248 6.52 19.75 10.66
N TYR A 249 7.79 19.35 10.70
CA TYR A 249 8.19 18.15 11.46
C TYR A 249 7.84 18.25 12.95
N LYS A 250 8.03 19.41 13.58
CA LYS A 250 7.62 19.63 14.98
C LYS A 250 6.13 19.49 15.17
N LYS A 251 5.32 20.01 14.24
CA LYS A 251 3.86 19.85 14.25
C LYS A 251 3.46 18.37 14.05
N ILE A 252 4.10 17.67 13.13
CA ILE A 252 3.89 16.22 12.90
C ILE A 252 4.19 15.42 14.17
N ASN A 253 5.31 15.67 14.82
CA ASN A 253 5.67 14.96 16.03
C ASN A 253 4.62 15.19 17.15
N SER A 254 4.18 16.43 17.33
CA SER A 254 3.12 16.76 18.30
C SER A 254 1.77 16.12 17.92
N ALA A 255 1.43 16.05 16.64
CA ALA A 255 0.20 15.45 16.15
C ALA A 255 0.23 13.92 16.27
N VAL A 256 1.39 13.27 16.10
CA VAL A 256 1.56 11.83 16.35
C VAL A 256 1.49 11.56 17.84
N PHE A 257 2.39 12.15 18.63
CA PHE A 257 2.39 12.00 20.08
C PHE A 257 2.52 13.38 20.76
N PRO A 258 1.60 13.73 21.68
CA PRO A 258 0.47 12.95 22.20
C PRO A 258 -0.84 13.11 21.40
N GLY A 259 -0.82 13.74 20.23
CA GLY A 259 -2.03 14.20 19.53
C GLY A 259 -2.98 13.09 19.10
N THR A 260 -2.50 12.02 18.49
CA THR A 260 -3.32 10.92 17.95
C THR A 260 -2.93 9.53 18.43
N GLN A 261 -1.77 9.39 19.09
CA GLN A 261 -1.24 8.12 19.62
C GLN A 261 -0.65 8.31 21.02
N GLY A 262 -0.53 7.20 21.78
CA GLY A 262 0.26 7.06 23.00
C GLY A 262 1.60 6.39 22.71
N GLY A 263 1.93 5.31 23.46
CA GLY A 263 3.20 4.59 23.33
C GLY A 263 3.44 4.02 21.92
N PRO A 264 4.63 4.19 21.36
CA PRO A 264 5.00 3.62 20.07
C PRO A 264 5.16 2.11 20.16
N LEU A 265 4.99 1.44 19.02
CA LEU A 265 5.19 -0.01 18.89
C LEU A 265 6.66 -0.28 18.54
N GLU A 266 7.54 -0.34 19.56
CA GLU A 266 8.99 -0.40 19.35
C GLU A 266 9.45 -1.67 18.62
N HIS A 267 8.75 -2.80 18.80
CA HIS A 267 8.97 -4.03 18.04
C HIS A 267 8.63 -3.86 16.54
N ILE A 268 7.62 -3.06 16.20
CA ILE A 268 7.29 -2.73 14.81
C ILE A 268 8.28 -1.71 14.25
N ILE A 269 8.74 -0.75 15.07
CA ILE A 269 9.79 0.20 14.64
C ILE A 269 11.10 -0.54 14.36
N ALA A 270 11.47 -1.55 15.15
CA ALA A 270 12.59 -2.42 14.85
C ALA A 270 12.44 -3.13 13.51
N ALA A 271 11.24 -3.66 13.23
CA ALA A 271 10.94 -4.29 11.95
C ALA A 271 10.96 -3.30 10.77
N LYS A 272 10.54 -2.04 10.98
CA LYS A 272 10.71 -0.95 10.01
C LYS A 272 12.19 -0.67 9.74
N ALA A 273 13.02 -0.62 10.79
CA ALA A 273 14.46 -0.43 10.64
C ALA A 273 15.11 -1.56 9.81
N VAL A 274 14.70 -2.81 10.03
CA VAL A 274 15.13 -3.95 9.20
C VAL A 274 14.70 -3.78 7.75
N CYS A 275 13.42 -3.51 7.53
CA CYS A 275 12.84 -3.29 6.20
C CYS A 275 13.58 -2.18 5.42
N PHE A 276 13.81 -1.02 6.04
CA PHE A 276 14.52 0.08 5.39
C PHE A 276 15.97 -0.29 5.10
N GLY A 277 16.62 -1.05 5.99
CA GLY A 277 17.96 -1.59 5.75
C GLY A 277 18.02 -2.57 4.58
N GLU A 278 16.99 -3.38 4.37
CA GLU A 278 16.84 -4.24 3.19
C GLU A 278 16.57 -3.40 1.93
N ALA A 279 15.73 -2.38 2.02
CA ALA A 279 15.36 -1.52 0.91
C ALA A 279 16.51 -0.64 0.40
N LEU A 280 17.52 -0.38 1.22
CA LEU A 280 18.75 0.34 0.84
C LEU A 280 19.73 -0.54 0.04
N LYS A 281 19.51 -1.86 -0.05
CA LYS A 281 20.40 -2.77 -0.78
C LYS A 281 20.04 -2.86 -2.27
N PRO A 282 21.02 -3.14 -3.15
CA PRO A 282 20.78 -3.28 -4.60
C PRO A 282 19.74 -4.34 -4.96
N GLU A 283 19.63 -5.40 -4.16
CA GLU A 283 18.67 -6.49 -4.36
C GLU A 283 17.21 -6.01 -4.29
N PHE A 284 16.94 -4.99 -3.49
CA PHE A 284 15.61 -4.40 -3.42
C PHE A 284 15.24 -3.67 -4.72
N LYS A 285 16.21 -2.97 -5.34
CA LYS A 285 15.99 -2.34 -6.65
C LYS A 285 15.67 -3.38 -7.71
N ALA A 286 16.44 -4.46 -7.77
CA ALA A 286 16.18 -5.57 -8.71
C ALA A 286 14.80 -6.21 -8.48
N TYR A 287 14.39 -6.37 -7.22
CA TYR A 287 13.04 -6.81 -6.86
C TYR A 287 11.96 -5.84 -7.38
N ALA A 288 12.12 -4.54 -7.15
CA ALA A 288 11.16 -3.54 -7.59
C ALA A 288 11.07 -3.44 -9.12
N GLU A 289 12.19 -3.58 -9.83
CA GLU A 289 12.21 -3.69 -11.31
C GLU A 289 11.42 -4.91 -11.79
N GLN A 290 11.56 -6.04 -11.11
CA GLN A 290 10.80 -7.24 -11.45
C GLN A 290 9.29 -7.07 -11.18
N ILE A 291 8.88 -6.33 -10.14
CA ILE A 291 7.47 -5.99 -9.90
C ILE A 291 6.87 -5.29 -11.13
N VAL A 292 7.55 -4.25 -11.62
CA VAL A 292 7.05 -3.46 -12.76
C VAL A 292 7.01 -4.30 -14.04
N LYS A 293 8.04 -5.12 -14.29
CA LYS A 293 8.06 -6.05 -15.44
C LYS A 293 6.91 -7.04 -15.37
N ASN A 294 6.71 -7.66 -14.22
CA ASN A 294 5.61 -8.59 -13.99
C ASN A 294 4.25 -7.93 -14.21
N ALA A 295 4.04 -6.72 -13.68
CA ALA A 295 2.79 -5.99 -13.84
C ALA A 295 2.52 -5.65 -15.32
N LYS A 296 3.55 -5.25 -16.06
CA LYS A 296 3.43 -4.95 -17.49
C LYS A 296 3.02 -6.18 -18.29
N VAL A 297 3.72 -7.30 -18.09
CA VAL A 297 3.40 -8.57 -18.80
C VAL A 297 2.00 -9.04 -18.42
N LEU A 298 1.65 -9.05 -17.14
CA LEU A 298 0.31 -9.43 -16.70
C LEU A 298 -0.77 -8.56 -17.37
N ALA A 299 -0.57 -7.25 -17.44
CA ALA A 299 -1.50 -6.32 -18.08
C ALA A 299 -1.66 -6.59 -19.58
N GLU A 300 -0.54 -6.79 -20.31
CA GLU A 300 -0.55 -7.10 -21.74
C GLU A 300 -1.24 -8.44 -22.05
N GLU A 301 -1.00 -9.46 -21.24
CA GLU A 301 -1.63 -10.77 -21.41
C GLU A 301 -3.11 -10.77 -21.03
N LEU A 302 -3.52 -10.02 -20.01
CA LEU A 302 -4.95 -9.85 -19.69
C LEU A 302 -5.73 -9.21 -20.85
N VAL A 303 -5.12 -8.25 -21.56
CA VAL A 303 -5.74 -7.68 -22.77
C VAL A 303 -5.90 -8.74 -23.86
N LYS A 304 -4.90 -9.61 -24.09
CA LYS A 304 -4.99 -10.73 -25.05
C LYS A 304 -6.08 -11.74 -24.65
N GLU A 305 -6.31 -11.93 -23.37
CA GLU A 305 -7.40 -12.76 -22.85
C GLU A 305 -8.79 -12.10 -22.96
N GLY A 306 -8.87 -10.85 -23.46
CA GLY A 306 -10.14 -10.15 -23.72
C GLY A 306 -10.59 -9.19 -22.63
N PHE A 307 -9.78 -8.97 -21.59
CA PHE A 307 -10.09 -7.97 -20.58
C PHE A 307 -9.81 -6.55 -21.07
N ARG A 308 -10.61 -5.60 -20.63
CA ARG A 308 -10.31 -4.18 -20.72
C ARG A 308 -9.55 -3.74 -19.47
N LEU A 309 -8.51 -2.94 -19.62
CA LEU A 309 -7.80 -2.33 -18.51
C LEU A 309 -8.15 -0.85 -18.40
N VAL A 310 -8.43 -0.39 -17.19
CA VAL A 310 -8.62 1.03 -16.89
C VAL A 310 -7.36 1.80 -17.29
N SER A 311 -7.51 2.95 -17.93
CA SER A 311 -6.44 3.76 -18.52
C SER A 311 -5.54 3.03 -19.53
N GLY A 312 -5.98 1.89 -20.06
CA GLY A 312 -5.29 1.14 -21.11
C GLY A 312 -4.03 0.37 -20.65
N GLY A 313 -3.76 0.22 -19.35
CA GLY A 313 -2.59 -0.54 -18.87
C GLY A 313 -2.03 -0.07 -17.54
N THR A 314 -0.72 -0.26 -17.34
CA THR A 314 -0.05 0.13 -16.09
C THR A 314 1.38 0.63 -16.31
N ASP A 315 1.79 1.57 -15.46
CA ASP A 315 3.17 2.08 -15.35
C ASP A 315 3.82 1.67 -14.02
N ASN A 316 3.08 0.98 -13.14
CA ASN A 316 3.54 0.65 -11.79
C ASN A 316 3.32 -0.83 -11.43
N HIS A 317 2.93 -1.15 -10.21
CA HIS A 317 2.81 -2.50 -9.67
C HIS A 317 1.40 -3.10 -9.75
N LEU A 318 0.41 -2.37 -10.23
CA LEU A 318 -0.99 -2.80 -10.26
C LEU A 318 -1.67 -2.44 -11.57
N CYS A 319 -2.74 -3.14 -11.90
CA CYS A 319 -3.71 -2.71 -12.89
C CYS A 319 -5.15 -2.95 -12.41
N LEU A 320 -6.08 -2.21 -13.03
CA LEU A 320 -7.51 -2.35 -12.81
C LEU A 320 -8.13 -3.05 -14.01
N VAL A 321 -8.78 -4.17 -13.77
CA VAL A 321 -9.35 -5.05 -14.79
C VAL A 321 -10.86 -4.88 -14.81
N ASP A 322 -11.39 -4.38 -15.91
CA ASP A 322 -12.82 -4.29 -16.19
C ASP A 322 -13.32 -5.65 -16.69
N VAL A 323 -14.31 -6.23 -16.01
CA VAL A 323 -14.82 -7.58 -16.30
C VAL A 323 -16.17 -7.57 -17.02
N ARG A 324 -16.70 -6.40 -17.40
CA ARG A 324 -18.01 -6.27 -18.05
C ARG A 324 -18.09 -7.02 -19.38
N ASN A 325 -16.95 -7.12 -20.10
CA ASN A 325 -16.88 -7.88 -21.36
C ASN A 325 -17.22 -9.36 -21.20
N PHE A 326 -17.13 -9.90 -19.98
CA PHE A 326 -17.48 -11.30 -19.65
C PHE A 326 -18.87 -11.42 -19.04
N HIS A 327 -19.66 -10.33 -18.99
CA HIS A 327 -20.99 -10.28 -18.40
C HIS A 327 -21.04 -10.75 -16.94
N ILE A 328 -19.98 -10.49 -16.18
CA ILE A 328 -19.88 -10.77 -14.75
C ILE A 328 -19.54 -9.50 -13.96
N THR A 329 -19.79 -9.53 -12.66
CA THR A 329 -19.43 -8.43 -11.76
C THR A 329 -18.05 -8.64 -11.14
N GLY A 330 -17.44 -7.58 -10.62
CA GLY A 330 -16.19 -7.68 -9.87
C GLY A 330 -16.30 -8.64 -8.68
N LYS A 331 -17.44 -8.62 -7.96
CA LYS A 331 -17.72 -9.53 -6.84
C LYS A 331 -17.76 -10.99 -7.29
N GLU A 332 -18.42 -11.27 -8.42
CA GLU A 332 -18.49 -12.63 -8.93
C GLU A 332 -17.13 -13.12 -9.40
N PHE A 333 -16.35 -12.26 -10.06
CA PHE A 333 -15.02 -12.65 -10.52
C PHE A 333 -14.04 -12.85 -9.36
N GLU A 334 -14.07 -11.97 -8.33
CA GLU A 334 -13.33 -12.16 -7.06
C GLU A 334 -13.63 -13.54 -6.46
N ARG A 335 -14.91 -13.93 -6.35
CA ARG A 335 -15.34 -15.23 -5.84
C ARG A 335 -14.80 -16.40 -6.67
N ARG A 336 -14.95 -16.35 -8.01
CA ARG A 336 -14.48 -17.40 -8.92
C ARG A 336 -12.97 -17.58 -8.83
N LEU A 337 -12.22 -16.49 -8.78
CA LEU A 337 -10.76 -16.52 -8.64
C LEU A 337 -10.32 -17.09 -7.29
N ASP A 338 -11.02 -16.76 -6.20
CA ASP A 338 -10.73 -17.32 -4.88
C ASP A 338 -10.94 -18.86 -4.85
N GLU A 339 -11.97 -19.37 -5.52
CA GLU A 339 -12.21 -20.81 -5.64
C GLU A 339 -11.11 -21.55 -6.42
N VAL A 340 -10.42 -20.90 -7.33
CA VAL A 340 -9.25 -21.43 -8.04
C VAL A 340 -7.90 -21.02 -7.41
N GLN A 341 -7.93 -20.50 -6.18
CA GLN A 341 -6.75 -20.11 -5.40
C GLN A 341 -5.95 -18.94 -6.00
N ILE A 342 -6.61 -18.02 -6.69
CA ILE A 342 -6.07 -16.74 -7.13
C ILE A 342 -6.76 -15.64 -6.33
N THR A 343 -6.02 -14.98 -5.44
CA THR A 343 -6.58 -13.99 -4.51
C THR A 343 -6.45 -12.58 -5.10
N VAL A 344 -7.60 -11.92 -5.28
CA VAL A 344 -7.70 -10.53 -5.77
C VAL A 344 -8.68 -9.75 -4.89
N ASN A 345 -8.84 -8.46 -5.12
CA ASN A 345 -9.98 -7.73 -4.56
C ASN A 345 -10.84 -7.09 -5.66
N LYS A 346 -12.17 -7.16 -5.49
CA LYS A 346 -13.06 -6.36 -6.32
C LYS A 346 -12.79 -4.88 -6.16
N ASN A 347 -12.92 -4.12 -7.23
CA ASN A 347 -12.64 -2.69 -7.26
C ASN A 347 -13.57 -1.96 -8.21
N ALA A 348 -14.04 -0.79 -7.81
CA ALA A 348 -14.77 0.08 -8.73
C ALA A 348 -13.86 0.53 -9.88
N ILE A 349 -14.44 0.73 -11.04
CA ILE A 349 -13.80 1.32 -12.22
C ILE A 349 -14.38 2.71 -12.49
N SER A 350 -13.76 3.47 -13.38
CA SER A 350 -14.29 4.77 -13.79
C SER A 350 -15.70 4.61 -14.36
N ASN A 351 -16.64 5.45 -13.89
CA ASN A 351 -18.05 5.40 -14.28
C ASN A 351 -18.69 4.02 -14.08
N ASP A 352 -18.36 3.37 -12.96
CA ASP A 352 -18.87 2.05 -12.62
C ASP A 352 -20.41 2.08 -12.46
N PRO A 353 -21.17 1.29 -13.22
CA PRO A 353 -22.63 1.23 -13.09
C PRO A 353 -23.06 0.48 -11.83
N GLU A 354 -22.16 -0.31 -11.20
CA GLU A 354 -22.47 -1.15 -10.08
C GLU A 354 -22.27 -0.42 -8.73
N LYS A 355 -22.92 -0.93 -7.69
CA LYS A 355 -22.74 -0.42 -6.32
C LYS A 355 -21.34 -0.78 -5.79
N PRO A 356 -20.79 -0.02 -4.82
CA PRO A 356 -19.44 -0.24 -4.28
C PRO A 356 -19.15 -1.65 -3.73
N PHE A 357 -20.18 -2.39 -3.29
CA PHE A 357 -20.02 -3.76 -2.80
C PHE A 357 -20.14 -4.85 -3.90
N VAL A 358 -20.44 -4.44 -5.13
CA VAL A 358 -20.56 -5.33 -6.29
C VAL A 358 -19.42 -5.07 -7.26
N THR A 359 -19.25 -3.85 -7.70
CA THR A 359 -18.24 -3.33 -8.65
C THR A 359 -18.27 -4.03 -10.02
N SER A 360 -17.65 -3.40 -11.01
CA SER A 360 -17.48 -3.96 -12.35
C SER A 360 -16.05 -4.36 -12.66
N GLY A 361 -15.16 -4.28 -11.67
CA GLY A 361 -13.75 -4.60 -11.85
C GLY A 361 -13.11 -5.32 -10.68
N VAL A 362 -11.89 -5.74 -10.91
CA VAL A 362 -10.96 -6.23 -9.88
C VAL A 362 -9.63 -5.49 -9.99
N ARG A 363 -8.96 -5.31 -8.86
CA ARG A 363 -7.59 -4.79 -8.81
C ARG A 363 -6.64 -5.96 -8.64
N VAL A 364 -5.59 -6.00 -9.46
CA VAL A 364 -4.52 -6.99 -9.39
C VAL A 364 -3.16 -6.29 -9.29
N GLY A 365 -2.23 -6.89 -8.57
CA GLY A 365 -0.88 -6.36 -8.41
C GLY A 365 0.14 -7.46 -8.21
N THR A 366 1.40 -7.13 -8.42
CA THR A 366 2.49 -8.11 -8.53
C THR A 366 3.52 -8.12 -7.40
N PRO A 367 3.43 -7.32 -6.32
CA PRO A 367 4.46 -7.32 -5.27
C PRO A 367 4.63 -8.68 -4.56
N ALA A 368 3.53 -9.31 -4.15
CA ALA A 368 3.57 -10.57 -3.40
C ALA A 368 4.08 -11.74 -4.27
N VAL A 369 3.58 -11.88 -5.49
CA VAL A 369 4.04 -12.93 -6.43
C VAL A 369 5.51 -12.73 -6.83
N THR A 370 5.98 -11.47 -6.95
CA THR A 370 7.39 -11.18 -7.20
C THR A 370 8.26 -11.56 -5.99
N SER A 371 7.81 -11.27 -4.76
CA SER A 371 8.50 -11.73 -3.54
C SER A 371 8.56 -13.24 -3.44
N ARG A 372 7.55 -13.93 -3.95
CA ARG A 372 7.51 -15.39 -4.05
C ARG A 372 8.51 -15.95 -5.05
N GLY A 373 8.97 -15.14 -6.01
CA GLY A 373 9.94 -15.53 -7.03
C GLY A 373 9.36 -15.68 -8.44
N PHE A 374 8.09 -15.33 -8.65
CA PHE A 374 7.45 -15.35 -9.97
C PHE A 374 8.06 -14.27 -10.88
N LYS A 375 8.14 -14.60 -12.16
CA LYS A 375 8.61 -13.74 -13.22
C LYS A 375 7.61 -13.69 -14.38
N GLU A 376 8.02 -13.18 -15.51
CA GLU A 376 7.18 -12.97 -16.69
C GLU A 376 6.43 -14.23 -17.17
N PRO A 377 7.05 -15.43 -17.23
CA PRO A 377 6.33 -16.64 -17.65
C PRO A 377 5.14 -16.99 -16.77
N GLU A 378 5.28 -16.80 -15.44
CA GLU A 378 4.21 -17.05 -14.50
C GLU A 378 3.08 -16.03 -14.67
N MET A 379 3.39 -14.77 -15.07
CA MET A 379 2.38 -13.74 -15.37
C MET A 379 1.53 -14.10 -16.57
N VAL A 380 2.14 -14.64 -17.63
CA VAL A 380 1.42 -15.16 -18.80
C VAL A 380 0.44 -16.26 -18.39
N GLN A 381 0.90 -17.19 -17.58
CA GLN A 381 0.07 -18.31 -17.11
C GLN A 381 -1.08 -17.82 -16.20
N ILE A 382 -0.83 -16.86 -15.31
CA ILE A 382 -1.86 -16.27 -14.45
C ILE A 382 -2.92 -15.57 -15.29
N ALA A 383 -2.53 -14.76 -16.26
CA ALA A 383 -3.48 -14.08 -17.15
C ALA A 383 -4.36 -15.10 -17.90
N HIS A 384 -3.80 -16.19 -18.39
CA HIS A 384 -4.53 -17.26 -19.03
C HIS A 384 -5.56 -17.92 -18.11
N TRP A 385 -5.18 -18.27 -16.88
CA TRP A 385 -6.11 -18.82 -15.88
C TRP A 385 -7.21 -17.84 -15.50
N MET A 386 -6.90 -16.55 -15.36
CA MET A 386 -7.91 -15.53 -15.13
C MET A 386 -8.90 -15.45 -16.30
N GLY A 387 -8.43 -15.51 -17.55
CA GLY A 387 -9.27 -15.54 -18.75
C GLY A 387 -10.17 -16.78 -18.81
N GLN A 388 -9.64 -17.97 -18.57
CA GLN A 388 -10.42 -19.20 -18.48
C GLN A 388 -11.49 -19.11 -17.39
N THR A 389 -11.12 -18.66 -16.20
CA THR A 389 -12.04 -18.51 -15.05
C THR A 389 -13.14 -17.50 -15.32
N ALA A 390 -12.88 -16.45 -16.09
CA ALA A 390 -13.91 -15.49 -16.47
C ALA A 390 -14.91 -16.08 -17.47
N ARG A 391 -14.45 -16.84 -18.48
CA ARG A 391 -15.27 -17.39 -19.57
C ARG A 391 -16.02 -18.66 -19.19
N ASP A 392 -15.33 -19.65 -18.62
CA ASP A 392 -15.79 -21.05 -18.54
C ASP A 392 -15.60 -21.64 -17.14
N PHE A 393 -15.95 -20.89 -16.11
CA PHE A 393 -15.66 -21.20 -14.70
C PHE A 393 -16.06 -22.64 -14.31
N ASP A 394 -17.27 -23.06 -14.63
CA ASP A 394 -17.79 -24.36 -14.20
C ASP A 394 -17.02 -25.55 -14.79
N THR A 395 -16.43 -25.37 -15.95
CA THR A 395 -15.66 -26.42 -16.64
C THR A 395 -14.17 -26.39 -16.31
N CYS A 396 -13.60 -25.21 -16.09
CA CYS A 396 -12.14 -25.06 -15.88
C CYS A 396 -11.72 -25.08 -14.40
N ARG A 397 -12.65 -24.91 -13.44
CA ARG A 397 -12.35 -24.67 -12.02
C ARG A 397 -11.36 -25.67 -11.42
N GLU A 398 -11.62 -26.95 -11.53
CA GLU A 398 -10.78 -27.98 -10.92
C GLU A 398 -9.41 -28.08 -11.60
N GLN A 399 -9.35 -27.91 -12.91
CA GLN A 399 -8.08 -27.89 -13.65
C GLN A 399 -7.24 -26.70 -13.23
N VAL A 400 -7.78 -25.47 -13.30
CA VAL A 400 -7.05 -24.25 -12.95
C VAL A 400 -6.57 -24.31 -11.51
N ARG A 401 -7.42 -24.74 -10.56
CA ARG A 401 -7.04 -24.92 -9.16
C ARG A 401 -5.86 -25.87 -8.98
N SER A 402 -5.88 -27.01 -9.68
CA SER A 402 -4.79 -27.98 -9.64
C SER A 402 -3.48 -27.43 -10.23
N GLU A 403 -3.58 -26.68 -11.32
CA GLU A 403 -2.41 -26.05 -11.96
C GLU A 403 -1.81 -24.93 -11.12
N VAL A 404 -2.66 -24.11 -10.47
CA VAL A 404 -2.25 -23.08 -9.49
C VAL A 404 -1.50 -23.70 -8.33
N ASP A 405 -2.05 -24.77 -7.73
CA ASP A 405 -1.39 -25.48 -6.63
C ASP A 405 -0.02 -26.06 -7.07
N ALA A 406 0.02 -26.66 -8.26
CA ALA A 406 1.26 -27.20 -8.84
C ALA A 406 2.31 -26.12 -9.11
N LEU A 407 1.90 -24.93 -9.54
CA LEU A 407 2.81 -23.79 -9.72
C LEU A 407 3.31 -23.29 -8.36
N CYS A 408 2.41 -23.08 -7.41
CA CYS A 408 2.76 -22.60 -6.07
C CYS A 408 3.75 -23.50 -5.33
N ARG A 409 3.66 -24.82 -5.51
CA ARG A 409 4.63 -25.79 -4.96
C ARG A 409 6.04 -25.65 -5.52
N LYS A 410 6.22 -25.12 -6.73
CA LYS A 410 7.55 -24.85 -7.30
C LYS A 410 8.22 -23.61 -6.69
N PHE A 411 7.45 -22.74 -6.07
CA PHE A 411 7.89 -21.48 -5.48
C PHE A 411 7.39 -21.34 -4.03
N PRO A 412 7.80 -22.24 -3.13
CA PRO A 412 7.36 -22.19 -1.75
C PRO A 412 7.94 -20.96 -1.02
N ILE A 413 7.15 -20.38 -0.12
CA ILE A 413 7.58 -19.26 0.73
C ILE A 413 8.15 -19.76 2.04
N TYR A 414 9.12 -19.04 2.62
CA TYR A 414 9.72 -19.33 3.95
C TYR A 414 10.28 -20.74 4.12
N GLN A 415 11.10 -21.17 3.18
CA GLN A 415 11.87 -22.44 3.27
C GLN A 415 12.97 -22.41 4.32
#